data_7a87f05d2e11ea18a689d101bf84edf8
#
_entry.id   7a87f05d2e11ea18a689d101bf84edf8
#
_cell.length_a   1.000
_cell.length_b   1.000
_cell.length_c   1.000
_cell.angle_alpha   90.00
_cell.angle_beta   90.00
_cell.angle_gamma   90.00
#
_symmetry.space_group_name_H-M   'P 1'
#
loop_
_entity.id
_entity.type
_entity.pdbx_description
1 polymer ?
#
loop_
_entity_poly.entity_id
_entity_poly.type
_entity_poly.pdbx_seq_one_letter_code
_entity_poly.pdbx_strand_id
1 'polypeptide(L)'
;MAGYDYDLFVIGGGSGGVRAARVAAALGKRVGIAEEYRFGGTCVIRGCVPKKLYVYASQFPEHFADAAGYGWTVPEASFDWQTLVANKDREISRLEAIYVRNVEGAGGETFHSRAMIVDPHVVHLLGEDRTVTADQILIATGGRPAAHPALPGHEHCIFSNEAFDLKELPKAIMIEGGGYIAVEFANIFHGLGVDTTLVYRGKEILSRFDMDLRRMLHATMEKKGIRILCHSVSEWIRKRPDGRLDALVSGGEVLTVDQVMLAIGRIPNTENMGLEGIGLEMTKTGAIAVDQYSRTNIDSIWAIGDVTNRVQLTPVAIHEAMCFIETAFKGNPTAPDHETIATAVFSQPEIGTVGLSEDDAVKRFPDIEIYRATFRPMRHTLSGRDEKMLIKLVVDGASKKVLGAHILGPDAGEMAQLLGISLKAGLTKDDFDRTMAVHPTAAEELVTMYKPTYRVKDGARVD
;
A
#
# COMPACT_ATOMS: atom_id res chain seq x y z
N MET A 1 -6.31 -43.97 -8.21
CA MET A 1 -5.95 -42.92 -7.21
C MET A 1 -7.25 -42.34 -6.70
N ALA A 2 -7.48 -42.33 -5.38
CA ALA A 2 -8.63 -41.64 -4.80
C ALA A 2 -8.46 -40.16 -5.19
N GLY A 3 -9.42 -39.63 -5.91
CA GLY A 3 -9.34 -38.23 -6.36
C GLY A 3 -9.60 -37.29 -5.19
N TYR A 4 -8.83 -36.20 -5.08
CA TYR A 4 -9.14 -35.11 -4.16
C TYR A 4 -10.47 -34.46 -4.52
N ASP A 5 -11.11 -33.77 -3.56
CA ASP A 5 -12.32 -32.98 -3.80
C ASP A 5 -12.03 -31.81 -4.76
N TYR A 6 -10.86 -31.17 -4.58
CA TYR A 6 -10.39 -30.04 -5.38
C TYR A 6 -9.01 -30.29 -6.00
N ASP A 7 -8.77 -29.71 -7.17
CA ASP A 7 -7.43 -29.64 -7.77
C ASP A 7 -6.64 -28.48 -7.13
N LEU A 8 -7.35 -27.45 -6.67
CA LEU A 8 -6.81 -26.31 -5.91
C LEU A 8 -7.77 -25.90 -4.81
N PHE A 9 -7.27 -25.78 -3.57
CA PHE A 9 -8.00 -25.11 -2.50
C PHE A 9 -7.23 -23.85 -2.07
N VAL A 10 -7.92 -22.69 -2.07
CA VAL A 10 -7.33 -21.39 -1.74
C VAL A 10 -7.80 -20.94 -0.35
N ILE A 11 -6.87 -20.57 0.51
CA ILE A 11 -7.16 -20.02 1.84
C ILE A 11 -6.88 -18.51 1.82
N GLY A 12 -7.96 -17.71 1.87
CA GLY A 12 -7.93 -16.26 1.81
C GLY A 12 -8.52 -15.71 0.50
N GLY A 13 -9.64 -15.00 0.62
CA GLY A 13 -10.40 -14.37 -0.47
C GLY A 13 -9.93 -12.97 -0.84
N GLY A 14 -8.65 -12.64 -0.58
CA GLY A 14 -8.03 -11.38 -0.98
C GLY A 14 -7.65 -11.32 -2.46
N SER A 15 -6.93 -10.27 -2.86
CA SER A 15 -6.59 -9.99 -4.26
C SER A 15 -5.81 -11.13 -4.94
N GLY A 16 -4.83 -11.72 -4.25
CA GLY A 16 -4.05 -12.85 -4.77
C GLY A 16 -4.89 -14.12 -4.85
N GLY A 17 -5.60 -14.47 -3.76
CA GLY A 17 -6.41 -15.69 -3.68
C GLY A 17 -7.54 -15.72 -4.71
N VAL A 18 -8.31 -14.63 -4.82
CA VAL A 18 -9.40 -14.52 -5.83
C VAL A 18 -8.83 -14.59 -7.25
N ARG A 19 -7.67 -13.97 -7.51
CA ARG A 19 -7.01 -14.07 -8.82
C ARG A 19 -6.64 -15.50 -9.14
N ALA A 20 -5.97 -16.20 -8.23
CA ALA A 20 -5.56 -17.59 -8.41
C ALA A 20 -6.77 -18.51 -8.59
N ALA A 21 -7.78 -18.41 -7.72
CA ALA A 21 -8.98 -19.24 -7.78
C ALA A 21 -9.71 -19.09 -9.11
N ARG A 22 -9.99 -17.85 -9.53
CA ARG A 22 -10.69 -17.56 -10.78
C ARG A 22 -9.92 -18.07 -12.00
N VAL A 23 -8.61 -17.87 -12.06
CA VAL A 23 -7.82 -18.28 -13.24
C VAL A 23 -7.67 -19.80 -13.29
N ALA A 24 -7.46 -20.47 -12.16
CA ALA A 24 -7.42 -21.94 -12.11
C ALA A 24 -8.78 -22.54 -12.53
N ALA A 25 -9.90 -22.02 -12.03
CA ALA A 25 -11.23 -22.46 -12.42
C ALA A 25 -11.49 -22.29 -13.92
N ALA A 26 -11.08 -21.13 -14.48
CA ALA A 26 -11.18 -20.89 -15.92
C ALA A 26 -10.30 -21.85 -16.79
N LEU A 27 -9.30 -22.50 -16.20
CA LEU A 27 -8.52 -23.57 -16.82
C LEU A 27 -9.19 -24.97 -16.68
N GLY A 28 -10.41 -25.02 -16.15
CA GLY A 28 -11.17 -26.25 -15.95
C GLY A 28 -10.76 -27.02 -14.70
N LYS A 29 -10.04 -26.40 -13.75
CA LYS A 29 -9.70 -27.02 -12.46
C LYS A 29 -10.89 -26.93 -11.50
N ARG A 30 -11.05 -27.95 -10.64
CA ARG A 30 -12.00 -27.90 -9.52
C ARG A 30 -11.37 -27.05 -8.43
N VAL A 31 -11.97 -25.91 -8.11
CA VAL A 31 -11.40 -24.93 -7.20
C VAL A 31 -12.36 -24.61 -6.07
N GLY A 32 -11.86 -24.72 -4.82
CA GLY A 32 -12.51 -24.14 -3.63
C GLY A 32 -11.71 -22.94 -3.13
N ILE A 33 -12.38 -21.94 -2.60
CA ILE A 33 -11.76 -20.80 -1.93
C ILE A 33 -12.51 -20.43 -0.65
N ALA A 34 -11.79 -20.31 0.48
CA ALA A 34 -12.35 -19.93 1.77
C ALA A 34 -11.88 -18.53 2.19
N GLU A 35 -12.83 -17.73 2.69
CA GLU A 35 -12.59 -16.42 3.29
C GLU A 35 -13.32 -16.32 4.63
N GLU A 36 -12.59 -15.93 5.70
CA GLU A 36 -13.16 -15.87 7.05
C GLU A 36 -13.97 -14.59 7.33
N TYR A 37 -13.70 -13.50 6.60
CA TYR A 37 -14.32 -12.21 6.84
C TYR A 37 -15.18 -11.78 5.66
N ARG A 38 -14.61 -11.17 4.63
CA ARG A 38 -15.31 -10.69 3.43
C ARG A 38 -14.43 -10.85 2.20
N PHE A 39 -15.00 -11.33 1.09
CA PHE A 39 -14.30 -11.46 -0.18
C PHE A 39 -13.83 -10.11 -0.73
N GLY A 40 -12.60 -10.07 -1.22
CA GLY A 40 -11.90 -8.85 -1.63
C GLY A 40 -10.71 -8.52 -0.71
N GLY A 41 -10.72 -9.09 0.52
CA GLY A 41 -9.62 -8.96 1.49
C GLY A 41 -9.28 -7.53 1.88
N THR A 42 -8.09 -7.30 2.39
CA THR A 42 -7.68 -5.97 2.88
C THR A 42 -7.88 -4.88 1.83
N CYS A 43 -7.46 -5.10 0.58
CA CYS A 43 -7.47 -4.06 -0.46
C CYS A 43 -8.88 -3.51 -0.72
N VAL A 44 -9.85 -4.38 -0.92
CA VAL A 44 -11.24 -3.97 -1.26
C VAL A 44 -12.00 -3.53 -0.03
N ILE A 45 -11.90 -4.29 1.08
CA ILE A 45 -12.81 -4.11 2.22
C ILE A 45 -12.34 -3.01 3.18
N ARG A 46 -11.03 -2.98 3.49
CA ARG A 46 -10.45 -2.12 4.54
C ARG A 46 -9.02 -1.66 4.22
N GLY A 47 -8.76 -1.29 2.98
CA GLY A 47 -7.44 -0.88 2.50
C GLY A 47 -7.52 0.07 1.32
N CYS A 48 -6.97 -0.34 0.18
CA CYS A 48 -6.73 0.53 -0.98
C CYS A 48 -7.98 1.26 -1.47
N VAL A 49 -9.10 0.55 -1.62
CA VAL A 49 -10.32 1.13 -2.18
C VAL A 49 -10.95 2.15 -1.22
N PRO A 50 -11.34 1.79 0.02
CA PRO A 50 -11.93 2.77 0.93
C PRO A 50 -10.98 3.91 1.25
N LYS A 51 -9.66 3.65 1.36
CA LYS A 51 -8.66 4.68 1.56
C LYS A 51 -8.64 5.69 0.41
N LYS A 52 -8.65 5.25 -0.85
CA LYS A 52 -8.62 6.16 -2.01
C LYS A 52 -9.91 6.99 -2.09
N LEU A 53 -11.07 6.42 -1.74
CA LEU A 53 -12.33 7.17 -1.63
C LEU A 53 -12.23 8.29 -0.58
N TYR A 54 -11.61 8.00 0.57
CA TYR A 54 -11.40 9.00 1.63
C TYR A 54 -10.36 10.06 1.25
N VAL A 55 -9.31 9.68 0.50
CA VAL A 55 -8.36 10.65 -0.09
C VAL A 55 -9.11 11.63 -0.98
N TYR A 56 -9.97 11.16 -1.89
CA TYR A 56 -10.75 12.05 -2.74
C TYR A 56 -11.65 12.98 -1.92
N ALA A 57 -12.35 12.46 -0.90
CA ALA A 57 -13.18 13.28 -0.04
C ALA A 57 -12.37 14.38 0.69
N SER A 58 -11.17 14.04 1.16
CA SER A 58 -10.30 14.96 1.91
C SER A 58 -9.65 16.06 1.06
N GLN A 59 -9.71 15.95 -0.27
CA GLN A 59 -9.19 16.97 -1.20
C GLN A 59 -10.19 18.11 -1.50
N PHE A 60 -11.49 17.91 -1.27
CA PHE A 60 -12.50 18.90 -1.62
C PHE A 60 -12.29 20.28 -0.96
N PRO A 61 -11.92 20.40 0.33
CA PRO A 61 -11.70 21.71 0.94
C PRO A 61 -10.62 22.53 0.21
N GLU A 62 -9.54 21.90 -0.22
CA GLU A 62 -8.49 22.56 -0.99
C GLU A 62 -8.99 22.96 -2.39
N HIS A 63 -9.80 22.13 -3.05
CA HIS A 63 -10.40 22.45 -4.35
C HIS A 63 -11.38 23.63 -4.22
N PHE A 64 -12.15 23.71 -3.14
CA PHE A 64 -13.03 24.83 -2.88
C PHE A 64 -12.24 26.15 -2.67
N ALA A 65 -11.12 26.08 -1.94
CA ALA A 65 -10.24 27.22 -1.76
C ALA A 65 -9.60 27.68 -3.08
N ASP A 66 -9.17 26.75 -3.94
CA ASP A 66 -8.59 27.06 -5.26
C ASP A 66 -9.61 27.68 -6.22
N ALA A 67 -10.88 27.34 -6.09
CA ALA A 67 -11.96 27.72 -7.00
C ALA A 67 -12.06 29.27 -7.16
N ALA A 68 -11.80 30.03 -6.11
CA ALA A 68 -11.82 31.47 -6.13
C ALA A 68 -10.84 32.08 -7.15
N GLY A 69 -9.64 31.51 -7.28
CA GLY A 69 -8.65 31.95 -8.26
C GLY A 69 -9.08 31.72 -9.71
N TYR A 70 -10.04 30.83 -9.92
CA TYR A 70 -10.63 30.51 -11.23
C TYR A 70 -11.99 31.19 -11.46
N GLY A 71 -12.36 32.13 -10.59
CA GLY A 71 -13.58 32.93 -10.75
C GLY A 71 -14.84 32.24 -10.19
N TRP A 72 -14.73 31.15 -9.44
CA TRP A 72 -15.86 30.50 -8.81
C TRP A 72 -16.06 31.01 -7.38
N THR A 73 -17.30 31.33 -7.04
CA THR A 73 -17.70 31.56 -5.64
C THR A 73 -18.32 30.31 -5.10
N VAL A 74 -17.63 29.65 -4.16
CA VAL A 74 -18.15 28.43 -3.48
C VAL A 74 -18.78 28.92 -2.17
N PRO A 75 -20.10 28.66 -1.93
CA PRO A 75 -20.72 28.92 -0.64
C PRO A 75 -20.04 28.14 0.47
N GLU A 76 -20.33 28.51 1.73
CA GLU A 76 -19.87 27.75 2.88
C GLU A 76 -20.21 26.26 2.71
N ALA A 77 -19.18 25.40 2.65
CA ALA A 77 -19.35 23.98 2.44
C ALA A 77 -19.44 23.27 3.80
N SER A 78 -20.36 22.32 3.90
CA SER A 78 -20.46 21.43 5.06
C SER A 78 -20.05 20.00 4.66
N PHE A 79 -19.46 19.27 5.59
CA PHE A 79 -19.07 17.88 5.41
C PHE A 79 -19.83 16.98 6.38
N ASP A 80 -20.40 15.89 5.88
CA ASP A 80 -21.07 14.87 6.67
C ASP A 80 -20.33 13.54 6.56
N TRP A 81 -19.68 13.15 7.65
CA TRP A 81 -18.91 11.92 7.77
C TRP A 81 -19.77 10.68 7.55
N GLN A 82 -21.00 10.65 8.10
CA GLN A 82 -21.87 9.48 7.99
C GLN A 82 -22.31 9.22 6.54
N THR A 83 -22.55 10.27 5.79
CA THR A 83 -22.83 10.16 4.34
C THR A 83 -21.64 9.55 3.59
N LEU A 84 -20.40 9.97 3.90
CA LEU A 84 -19.21 9.39 3.26
C LEU A 84 -19.06 7.90 3.63
N VAL A 85 -19.18 7.54 4.91
CA VAL A 85 -19.11 6.14 5.37
C VAL A 85 -20.17 5.28 4.68
N ALA A 86 -21.43 5.72 4.68
CA ALA A 86 -22.53 4.98 4.06
C ALA A 86 -22.35 4.77 2.54
N ASN A 87 -21.82 5.78 1.84
CA ASN A 87 -21.51 5.69 0.42
C ASN A 87 -20.36 4.72 0.16
N LYS A 88 -19.29 4.79 0.96
CA LYS A 88 -18.17 3.85 0.93
C LYS A 88 -18.68 2.42 1.15
N ASP A 89 -19.51 2.18 2.16
CA ASP A 89 -20.02 0.83 2.49
C ASP A 89 -20.84 0.22 1.35
N ARG A 90 -21.67 1.01 0.67
CA ARG A 90 -22.40 0.56 -0.52
C ARG A 90 -21.46 0.15 -1.65
N GLU A 91 -20.42 0.95 -1.90
CA GLU A 91 -19.43 0.64 -2.95
C GLU A 91 -18.62 -0.60 -2.61
N ILE A 92 -18.16 -0.75 -1.36
CA ILE A 92 -17.43 -1.93 -0.91
C ILE A 92 -18.27 -3.19 -1.04
N SER A 93 -19.55 -3.14 -0.61
CA SER A 93 -20.47 -4.30 -0.75
C SER A 93 -20.75 -4.65 -2.20
N ARG A 94 -20.85 -3.66 -3.09
CA ARG A 94 -20.98 -3.88 -4.53
C ARG A 94 -19.73 -4.59 -5.10
N LEU A 95 -18.53 -4.17 -4.69
CA LEU A 95 -17.27 -4.77 -5.13
C LEU A 95 -17.11 -6.19 -4.61
N GLU A 96 -17.39 -6.43 -3.33
CA GLU A 96 -17.36 -7.77 -2.74
C GLU A 96 -18.22 -8.76 -3.53
N ALA A 97 -19.47 -8.39 -3.83
CA ALA A 97 -20.36 -9.21 -4.64
C ALA A 97 -19.78 -9.49 -6.06
N ILE A 98 -19.02 -8.57 -6.63
CA ILE A 98 -18.31 -8.80 -7.90
C ILE A 98 -17.19 -9.82 -7.72
N TYR A 99 -16.44 -9.77 -6.63
CA TYR A 99 -15.35 -10.71 -6.36
C TYR A 99 -15.87 -12.14 -6.23
N VAL A 100 -16.97 -12.35 -5.48
CA VAL A 100 -17.66 -13.64 -5.37
C VAL A 100 -18.14 -14.13 -6.74
N ARG A 101 -18.93 -13.30 -7.46
CA ARG A 101 -19.42 -13.66 -8.80
C ARG A 101 -18.30 -13.99 -9.80
N ASN A 102 -17.16 -13.35 -9.70
CA ASN A 102 -16.02 -13.62 -10.59
C ASN A 102 -15.41 -15.01 -10.36
N VAL A 103 -15.41 -15.51 -9.13
CA VAL A 103 -14.95 -16.87 -8.81
C VAL A 103 -16.00 -17.89 -9.25
N GLU A 104 -17.25 -17.72 -8.83
CA GLU A 104 -18.36 -18.62 -9.14
C GLU A 104 -18.66 -18.69 -10.65
N GLY A 105 -18.64 -17.53 -11.32
CA GLY A 105 -18.82 -17.45 -12.78
C GLY A 105 -17.71 -18.13 -13.59
N ALA A 106 -16.52 -18.33 -12.99
CA ALA A 106 -15.45 -19.13 -13.58
C ALA A 106 -15.56 -20.63 -13.23
N GLY A 107 -16.52 -21.04 -12.39
CA GLY A 107 -16.71 -22.42 -11.94
C GLY A 107 -16.04 -22.78 -10.62
N GLY A 108 -15.55 -21.80 -9.85
CA GLY A 108 -15.02 -22.01 -8.50
C GLY A 108 -16.14 -22.02 -7.45
N GLU A 109 -15.90 -22.66 -6.32
CA GLU A 109 -16.79 -22.71 -5.15
C GLU A 109 -16.28 -21.80 -4.04
N THR A 110 -17.15 -20.96 -3.47
CA THR A 110 -16.79 -19.99 -2.43
C THR A 110 -17.32 -20.44 -1.06
N PHE A 111 -16.47 -20.32 -0.02
CA PHE A 111 -16.80 -20.67 1.36
C PHE A 111 -16.60 -19.45 2.26
N HIS A 112 -17.65 -19.07 3.00
CA HIS A 112 -17.55 -18.06 4.07
C HIS A 112 -17.16 -18.75 5.38
N SER A 113 -15.89 -19.14 5.49
CA SER A 113 -15.40 -19.90 6.63
C SER A 113 -13.91 -19.63 6.86
N ARG A 114 -13.51 -19.68 8.13
CA ARG A 114 -12.10 -19.84 8.48
C ARG A 114 -11.65 -21.25 8.07
N ALA A 115 -10.49 -21.34 7.43
CA ALA A 115 -9.87 -22.59 7.00
C ALA A 115 -8.58 -22.86 7.78
N MET A 116 -8.40 -24.11 8.21
CA MET A 116 -7.19 -24.62 8.85
C MET A 116 -6.61 -25.78 8.03
N ILE A 117 -5.30 -25.83 7.88
CA ILE A 117 -4.62 -26.96 7.26
C ILE A 117 -4.35 -27.99 8.34
N VAL A 118 -4.86 -29.19 8.17
CA VAL A 118 -4.70 -30.29 9.14
C VAL A 118 -3.76 -31.38 8.65
N ASP A 119 -3.50 -31.43 7.34
CA ASP A 119 -2.58 -32.33 6.67
C ASP A 119 -2.14 -31.68 5.34
N PRO A 120 -1.02 -32.07 4.71
CA PRO A 120 -0.55 -31.52 3.42
C PRO A 120 -1.59 -31.43 2.29
N HIS A 121 -2.65 -32.20 2.34
CA HIS A 121 -3.72 -32.23 1.36
C HIS A 121 -5.12 -32.05 1.97
N VAL A 122 -5.21 -31.67 3.26
CA VAL A 122 -6.48 -31.66 3.99
C VAL A 122 -6.71 -30.29 4.64
N VAL A 123 -7.85 -29.70 4.34
CA VAL A 123 -8.30 -28.41 4.89
C VAL A 123 -9.59 -28.61 5.66
N HIS A 124 -9.64 -28.09 6.89
CA HIS A 124 -10.84 -28.08 7.72
C HIS A 124 -11.47 -26.68 7.70
N LEU A 125 -12.73 -26.62 7.32
CA LEU A 125 -13.57 -25.42 7.28
C LEU A 125 -14.33 -25.28 8.59
N LEU A 126 -13.87 -24.40 9.48
CA LEU A 126 -14.38 -24.28 10.86
C LEU A 126 -15.85 -23.84 10.92
N GLY A 127 -16.29 -22.97 10.02
CA GLY A 127 -17.67 -22.47 10.03
C GLY A 127 -18.72 -23.50 9.61
N GLU A 128 -18.29 -24.54 8.90
CA GLU A 128 -19.16 -25.61 8.38
C GLU A 128 -18.90 -26.96 9.06
N ASP A 129 -17.90 -27.03 9.95
CA ASP A 129 -17.37 -28.27 10.52
C ASP A 129 -17.12 -29.35 9.46
N ARG A 130 -16.55 -28.94 8.33
CA ARG A 130 -16.36 -29.76 7.14
C ARG A 130 -14.88 -29.86 6.79
N THR A 131 -14.44 -31.06 6.46
CA THR A 131 -13.10 -31.34 5.94
C THR A 131 -13.17 -31.56 4.44
N VAL A 132 -12.24 -30.96 3.69
CA VAL A 132 -12.08 -31.09 2.25
C VAL A 132 -10.66 -31.49 1.91
N THR A 133 -10.47 -32.16 0.77
CA THR A 133 -9.16 -32.58 0.27
C THR A 133 -8.78 -31.85 -1.01
N ALA A 134 -7.49 -31.49 -1.17
CA ALA A 134 -7.00 -30.78 -2.34
C ALA A 134 -5.64 -31.32 -2.81
N ASP A 135 -5.46 -31.39 -4.13
CA ASP A 135 -4.16 -31.70 -4.74
C ASP A 135 -3.13 -30.62 -4.42
N GLN A 136 -3.53 -29.35 -4.58
CA GLN A 136 -2.73 -28.19 -4.23
C GLN A 136 -3.50 -27.27 -3.26
N ILE A 137 -2.79 -26.73 -2.27
CA ILE A 137 -3.31 -25.72 -1.33
C ILE A 137 -2.53 -24.43 -1.53
N LEU A 138 -3.24 -23.30 -1.71
CA LEU A 138 -2.65 -21.99 -1.81
C LEU A 138 -3.02 -21.13 -0.61
N ILE A 139 -2.03 -20.70 0.17
CA ILE A 139 -2.21 -19.78 1.29
C ILE A 139 -2.06 -18.34 0.79
N ALA A 140 -3.14 -17.56 0.88
CA ALA A 140 -3.22 -16.16 0.45
C ALA A 140 -3.90 -15.27 1.51
N THR A 141 -3.63 -15.53 2.79
CA THR A 141 -4.28 -14.89 3.95
C THR A 141 -3.81 -13.47 4.22
N GLY A 142 -2.80 -13.00 3.48
CA GLY A 142 -2.34 -11.63 3.54
C GLY A 142 -1.64 -11.25 4.84
N GLY A 143 -1.85 -10.00 5.28
CA GLY A 143 -1.28 -9.46 6.50
C GLY A 143 -2.31 -8.72 7.35
N ARG A 144 -1.99 -8.52 8.62
CA ARG A 144 -2.78 -7.76 9.59
C ARG A 144 -1.97 -6.61 10.19
N PRO A 145 -2.61 -5.57 10.74
CA PRO A 145 -1.89 -4.53 11.48
C PRO A 145 -1.02 -5.10 12.59
N ALA A 146 0.17 -4.54 12.77
CA ALA A 146 1.05 -4.89 13.88
C ALA A 146 0.49 -4.28 15.18
N ALA A 147 0.22 -5.13 16.17
CA ALA A 147 -0.15 -4.69 17.51
C ALA A 147 1.08 -4.25 18.31
N HIS A 148 0.85 -3.43 19.34
CA HIS A 148 1.89 -3.01 20.30
C HIS A 148 1.50 -3.41 21.73
N PRO A 149 1.47 -4.71 22.05
CA PRO A 149 0.96 -5.18 23.35
C PRO A 149 1.78 -4.69 24.55
N ALA A 150 3.01 -4.26 24.34
CA ALA A 150 3.86 -3.68 25.38
C ALA A 150 3.56 -2.19 25.65
N LEU A 151 2.75 -1.52 24.83
CA LEU A 151 2.33 -0.14 25.08
C LEU A 151 1.18 -0.13 26.09
N PRO A 152 1.35 0.44 27.29
CA PRO A 152 0.27 0.56 28.27
C PRO A 152 -0.89 1.38 27.68
N GLY A 153 -2.10 0.81 27.68
CA GLY A 153 -3.30 1.44 27.11
C GLY A 153 -3.49 1.25 25.60
N HIS A 154 -2.71 0.35 24.96
CA HIS A 154 -2.86 0.03 23.55
C HIS A 154 -4.26 -0.45 23.15
N GLU A 155 -5.01 -1.00 24.12
CA GLU A 155 -6.40 -1.44 23.94
C GLU A 155 -7.38 -0.31 23.65
N HIS A 156 -6.97 0.94 23.89
CA HIS A 156 -7.75 2.14 23.54
C HIS A 156 -7.44 2.67 22.14
N CYS A 157 -6.41 2.13 21.49
CA CYS A 157 -6.00 2.55 20.17
C CYS A 157 -6.79 1.81 19.09
N ILE A 158 -6.90 2.46 17.93
CA ILE A 158 -7.44 1.85 16.70
C ILE A 158 -6.32 1.56 15.71
N PHE A 159 -6.61 0.71 14.75
CA PHE A 159 -5.79 0.51 13.55
C PHE A 159 -6.48 1.11 12.32
N SER A 160 -5.84 0.98 11.17
CA SER A 160 -6.42 1.43 9.90
C SER A 160 -7.75 0.74 9.56
N ASN A 161 -7.99 -0.47 10.06
CA ASN A 161 -9.25 -1.18 9.84
C ASN A 161 -10.43 -0.42 10.45
N GLU A 162 -10.32 -0.07 11.73
CA GLU A 162 -11.36 0.62 12.50
C GLU A 162 -11.52 2.09 12.06
N ALA A 163 -10.43 2.70 11.55
CA ALA A 163 -10.46 4.08 11.06
C ALA A 163 -11.44 4.30 9.89
N PHE A 164 -11.75 3.26 9.11
CA PHE A 164 -12.74 3.34 8.03
C PHE A 164 -14.20 3.34 8.52
N ASP A 165 -14.43 2.91 9.75
CA ASP A 165 -15.77 2.64 10.28
C ASP A 165 -16.05 3.42 11.58
N LEU A 166 -15.32 4.53 11.80
CA LEU A 166 -15.56 5.40 12.94
C LEU A 166 -16.99 5.93 12.90
N LYS A 167 -17.67 5.89 14.05
CA LYS A 167 -19.06 6.38 14.19
C LYS A 167 -19.14 7.89 13.99
N GLU A 168 -18.11 8.61 14.43
CA GLU A 168 -18.00 10.06 14.32
C GLU A 168 -16.60 10.43 13.87
N LEU A 169 -16.48 11.49 13.11
CA LEU A 169 -15.20 12.06 12.76
C LEU A 169 -14.58 12.66 14.03
N PRO A 170 -13.37 12.25 14.47
CA PRO A 170 -12.75 12.81 15.65
C PRO A 170 -12.42 14.29 15.43
N LYS A 171 -12.41 15.11 16.49
CA LYS A 171 -11.92 16.49 16.40
C LYS A 171 -10.40 16.56 16.41
N ALA A 172 -9.76 15.61 17.13
CA ALA A 172 -8.31 15.50 17.20
C ALA A 172 -7.89 14.02 17.15
N ILE A 173 -6.83 13.72 16.39
CA ILE A 173 -6.27 12.37 16.27
C ILE A 173 -4.74 12.41 16.39
N MET A 174 -4.19 11.44 17.11
CA MET A 174 -2.77 11.11 17.06
C MET A 174 -2.59 9.84 16.25
N ILE A 175 -1.65 9.85 15.28
CA ILE A 175 -1.31 8.69 14.46
C ILE A 175 0.14 8.32 14.73
N GLU A 176 0.41 7.13 15.24
CA GLU A 176 1.76 6.63 15.44
C GLU A 176 2.20 5.77 14.26
N GLY A 177 3.27 6.20 13.58
CA GLY A 177 3.87 5.54 12.44
C GLY A 177 4.47 6.54 11.46
N GLY A 178 5.35 6.10 10.59
CA GLY A 178 5.96 6.94 9.54
C GLY A 178 5.93 6.29 8.16
N GLY A 179 5.18 5.17 8.01
CA GLY A 179 4.96 4.50 6.74
C GLY A 179 3.79 5.12 5.95
N TYR A 180 3.55 4.58 4.76
CA TYR A 180 2.52 5.11 3.85
C TYR A 180 1.11 5.14 4.48
N ILE A 181 0.73 4.14 5.29
CA ILE A 181 -0.59 4.11 5.97
C ILE A 181 -0.73 5.31 6.91
N ALA A 182 0.29 5.55 7.76
CA ALA A 182 0.26 6.67 8.69
C ALA A 182 0.18 8.03 7.98
N VAL A 183 0.99 8.21 6.95
CA VAL A 183 1.05 9.44 6.16
C VAL A 183 -0.26 9.69 5.40
N GLU A 184 -0.83 8.66 4.78
CA GLU A 184 -2.12 8.77 4.06
C GLU A 184 -3.26 9.13 5.00
N PHE A 185 -3.39 8.43 6.15
CA PHE A 185 -4.44 8.75 7.11
C PHE A 185 -4.26 10.11 7.77
N ALA A 186 -3.01 10.54 8.01
CA ALA A 186 -2.75 11.91 8.50
C ALA A 186 -3.28 12.96 7.51
N ASN A 187 -3.03 12.78 6.21
CA ASN A 187 -3.55 13.67 5.19
C ASN A 187 -5.08 13.59 5.04
N ILE A 188 -5.66 12.39 5.14
CA ILE A 188 -7.13 12.19 5.07
C ILE A 188 -7.81 12.92 6.22
N PHE A 189 -7.42 12.64 7.47
CA PHE A 189 -8.06 13.26 8.63
C PHE A 189 -7.87 14.78 8.64
N HIS A 190 -6.65 15.24 8.37
CA HIS A 190 -6.37 16.67 8.28
C HIS A 190 -7.20 17.35 7.18
N GLY A 191 -7.26 16.78 5.98
CA GLY A 191 -8.07 17.32 4.87
C GLY A 191 -9.57 17.34 5.15
N LEU A 192 -10.05 16.50 6.08
CA LEU A 192 -11.43 16.52 6.57
C LEU A 192 -11.64 17.43 7.79
N GLY A 193 -10.63 18.23 8.17
CA GLY A 193 -10.73 19.22 9.24
C GLY A 193 -10.38 18.72 10.63
N VAL A 194 -9.77 17.55 10.76
CA VAL A 194 -9.33 16.98 12.05
C VAL A 194 -7.97 17.54 12.45
N ASP A 195 -7.83 17.98 13.71
CA ASP A 195 -6.52 18.30 14.29
C ASP A 195 -5.66 17.05 14.36
N THR A 196 -4.58 17.00 13.57
CA THR A 196 -3.84 15.77 13.29
C THR A 196 -2.38 15.88 13.72
N THR A 197 -1.95 14.99 14.61
CA THR A 197 -0.56 14.83 15.02
C THR A 197 -0.03 13.47 14.56
N LEU A 198 1.07 13.48 13.81
CA LEU A 198 1.81 12.29 13.39
C LEU A 198 3.03 12.10 14.30
N VAL A 199 3.14 10.94 14.96
CA VAL A 199 4.26 10.59 15.85
C VAL A 199 5.09 9.50 15.18
N TYR A 200 6.40 9.72 15.01
CA TYR A 200 7.27 8.78 14.33
C TYR A 200 8.64 8.63 15.00
N ARG A 201 9.06 7.39 15.23
CA ARG A 201 10.35 7.05 15.86
C ARG A 201 11.59 7.46 15.06
N GLY A 202 11.47 7.56 13.74
CA GLY A 202 12.58 7.90 12.84
C GLY A 202 12.76 9.40 12.67
N LYS A 203 13.84 9.75 11.96
CA LYS A 203 14.19 11.15 11.67
C LYS A 203 13.28 11.78 10.61
N GLU A 204 12.83 10.99 9.64
CA GLU A 204 12.08 11.45 8.48
C GLU A 204 11.05 10.41 8.07
N ILE A 205 9.82 10.83 7.76
CA ILE A 205 8.73 9.94 7.33
C ILE A 205 9.12 9.13 6.07
N LEU A 206 8.35 8.08 5.74
CA LEU A 206 8.49 7.29 4.51
C LEU A 206 9.89 6.73 4.25
N SER A 207 10.48 6.05 5.23
CA SER A 207 11.88 5.61 5.25
C SER A 207 12.36 4.80 4.03
N ARG A 208 11.46 4.27 3.21
CA ARG A 208 11.79 3.47 2.01
C ARG A 208 11.72 4.26 0.70
N PHE A 209 11.44 5.55 0.77
CA PHE A 209 11.29 6.41 -0.41
C PHE A 209 12.51 7.31 -0.59
N ASP A 210 12.66 7.89 -1.78
CA ASP A 210 13.73 8.84 -2.07
C ASP A 210 13.71 10.04 -1.12
N MET A 211 14.88 10.46 -0.66
CA MET A 211 15.02 11.46 0.40
C MET A 211 14.46 12.83 0.01
N ASP A 212 14.55 13.23 -1.26
CA ASP A 212 14.01 14.51 -1.72
C ASP A 212 12.48 14.55 -1.62
N LEU A 213 11.81 13.43 -1.96
CA LEU A 213 10.35 13.30 -1.80
C LEU A 213 9.94 13.39 -0.34
N ARG A 214 10.64 12.64 0.53
CA ARG A 214 10.37 12.56 1.98
C ARG A 214 10.42 13.93 2.63
N ARG A 215 11.52 14.66 2.41
CA ARG A 215 11.73 16.01 2.98
C ARG A 215 10.71 17.01 2.47
N MET A 216 10.43 16.97 1.17
CA MET A 216 9.50 17.93 0.58
C MET A 216 8.06 17.65 1.02
N LEU A 217 7.65 16.38 1.11
CA LEU A 217 6.34 16.01 1.63
C LEU A 217 6.20 16.40 3.11
N HIS A 218 7.20 16.08 3.94
CA HIS A 218 7.21 16.43 5.36
C HIS A 218 6.98 17.94 5.55
N ALA A 219 7.83 18.75 4.93
CA ALA A 219 7.70 20.21 5.00
C ALA A 219 6.34 20.73 4.48
N THR A 220 5.78 20.07 3.45
CA THR A 220 4.46 20.44 2.92
C THR A 220 3.34 20.09 3.88
N MET A 221 3.41 18.90 4.52
CA MET A 221 2.43 18.48 5.53
C MET A 221 2.44 19.40 6.75
N GLU A 222 3.62 19.78 7.26
CA GLU A 222 3.75 20.75 8.36
C GLU A 222 3.20 22.12 7.97
N LYS A 223 3.52 22.61 6.76
CA LYS A 223 2.99 23.86 6.24
C LYS A 223 1.46 23.87 6.12
N LYS A 224 0.85 22.71 5.85
CA LYS A 224 -0.62 22.55 5.83
C LYS A 224 -1.24 22.51 7.22
N GLY A 225 -0.46 22.29 8.28
CA GLY A 225 -0.92 22.27 9.66
C GLY A 225 -0.92 20.89 10.32
N ILE A 226 -0.43 19.85 9.67
CA ILE A 226 -0.21 18.54 10.30
C ILE A 226 1.01 18.64 11.20
N ARG A 227 0.85 18.38 12.49
CA ARG A 227 1.96 18.34 13.43
C ARG A 227 2.73 17.03 13.29
N ILE A 228 4.06 17.08 13.06
CA ILE A 228 4.89 15.89 12.91
C ILE A 228 5.95 15.85 14.01
N LEU A 229 5.88 14.83 14.87
CA LEU A 229 6.84 14.59 15.96
C LEU A 229 7.76 13.43 15.57
N CYS A 230 8.91 13.75 14.99
CA CYS A 230 9.97 12.79 14.71
C CYS A 230 10.76 12.43 15.97
N HIS A 231 11.54 11.31 15.92
CA HIS A 231 12.28 10.76 17.07
C HIS A 231 11.41 10.50 18.30
N SER A 232 10.13 10.24 18.11
CA SER A 232 9.13 10.08 19.15
C SER A 232 8.32 8.81 18.99
N VAL A 233 7.93 8.22 20.13
CA VAL A 233 7.02 7.07 20.21
C VAL A 233 6.06 7.30 21.38
N SER A 234 4.94 6.62 21.39
CA SER A 234 4.03 6.60 22.53
C SER A 234 4.64 5.80 23.68
N GLU A 235 4.56 6.34 24.91
CA GLU A 235 5.03 5.68 26.15
C GLU A 235 3.86 5.06 26.93
N TRP A 236 2.70 5.71 26.92
CA TRP A 236 1.43 5.19 27.43
C TRP A 236 0.23 5.94 26.84
N ILE A 237 -0.92 5.28 26.82
CA ILE A 237 -2.24 5.87 26.49
C ILE A 237 -3.17 5.68 27.66
N ARG A 238 -3.93 6.72 28.03
CA ARG A 238 -4.90 6.67 29.13
C ARG A 238 -6.22 7.27 28.71
N LYS A 239 -7.30 6.54 28.99
CA LYS A 239 -8.65 7.04 28.75
C LYS A 239 -9.09 7.97 29.88
N ARG A 240 -9.57 9.14 29.51
CA ARG A 240 -10.10 10.17 30.42
C ARG A 240 -11.57 9.91 30.78
N PRO A 241 -12.09 10.51 31.84
CA PRO A 241 -13.51 10.43 32.20
C PRO A 241 -14.45 11.00 31.11
N ASP A 242 -13.99 11.97 30.32
CA ASP A 242 -14.73 12.57 29.21
C ASP A 242 -14.70 11.75 27.92
N GLY A 243 -14.04 10.57 27.94
CA GLY A 243 -13.92 9.65 26.83
C GLY A 243 -12.72 9.89 25.93
N ARG A 244 -12.05 11.05 26.00
CA ARG A 244 -10.82 11.35 25.25
C ARG A 244 -9.65 10.51 25.76
N LEU A 245 -8.55 10.56 25.02
CA LEU A 245 -7.32 9.83 25.30
C LEU A 245 -6.18 10.82 25.58
N ASP A 246 -5.47 10.62 26.70
CA ASP A 246 -4.17 11.24 26.93
C ASP A 246 -3.09 10.28 26.44
N ALA A 247 -2.22 10.74 25.57
CA ALA A 247 -1.08 9.99 25.02
C ALA A 247 0.22 10.69 25.45
N LEU A 248 1.02 10.04 26.29
CA LEU A 248 2.39 10.50 26.56
C LEU A 248 3.29 10.07 25.42
N VAL A 249 4.01 11.03 24.84
CA VAL A 249 5.02 10.78 23.83
C VAL A 249 6.42 11.06 24.37
N SER A 250 7.42 10.50 23.69
CA SER A 250 8.84 10.72 24.05
C SER A 250 9.16 12.21 24.21
N GLY A 251 9.87 12.53 25.28
CA GLY A 251 10.16 13.93 25.64
C GLY A 251 9.20 14.52 26.68
N GLY A 252 8.22 13.74 27.16
CA GLY A 252 7.37 14.10 28.30
C GLY A 252 6.13 14.92 27.93
N GLU A 253 5.84 15.11 26.66
CA GLU A 253 4.63 15.80 26.21
C GLU A 253 3.41 14.86 26.29
N VAL A 254 2.29 15.38 26.78
CA VAL A 254 0.99 14.68 26.79
C VAL A 254 0.07 15.31 25.75
N LEU A 255 -0.34 14.53 24.78
CA LEU A 255 -1.33 14.90 23.75
C LEU A 255 -2.70 14.43 24.20
N THR A 256 -3.71 15.33 24.23
CA THR A 256 -5.10 14.97 24.51
C THR A 256 -5.89 14.95 23.21
N VAL A 257 -6.33 13.76 22.80
CA VAL A 257 -6.98 13.53 21.50
C VAL A 257 -8.26 12.69 21.67
N ASP A 258 -9.11 12.66 20.63
CA ASP A 258 -10.31 11.81 20.62
C ASP A 258 -9.98 10.38 20.20
N GLN A 259 -8.95 10.20 19.36
CA GLN A 259 -8.50 8.90 18.88
C GLN A 259 -6.97 8.81 18.81
N VAL A 260 -6.45 7.60 19.05
CA VAL A 260 -5.06 7.22 18.78
C VAL A 260 -5.08 6.08 17.78
N MET A 261 -4.42 6.27 16.64
CA MET A 261 -4.28 5.24 15.60
C MET A 261 -2.85 4.70 15.54
N LEU A 262 -2.69 3.38 15.68
CA LEU A 262 -1.40 2.71 15.49
C LEU A 262 -1.26 2.25 14.04
N ALA A 263 -0.28 2.84 13.33
CA ALA A 263 0.07 2.52 11.96
C ALA A 263 1.57 2.15 11.84
N ILE A 264 2.03 1.32 12.81
CA ILE A 264 3.44 0.98 13.03
C ILE A 264 3.96 -0.17 12.16
N GLY A 265 3.14 -0.71 11.29
CA GLY A 265 3.47 -1.75 10.32
C GLY A 265 2.37 -2.80 10.16
N ARG A 266 2.69 -3.80 9.34
CA ARG A 266 1.83 -4.97 9.08
C ARG A 266 2.67 -6.22 9.24
N ILE A 267 2.06 -7.28 9.77
CA ILE A 267 2.67 -8.61 9.96
C ILE A 267 1.87 -9.66 9.19
N PRO A 268 2.50 -10.78 8.79
CA PRO A 268 1.83 -11.89 8.14
C PRO A 268 0.67 -12.44 8.95
N ASN A 269 -0.41 -12.82 8.28
CA ASN A 269 -1.59 -13.41 8.93
C ASN A 269 -1.50 -14.94 8.86
N THR A 270 -0.77 -15.53 9.81
CA THR A 270 -0.43 -16.97 9.86
C THR A 270 -0.94 -17.67 11.12
N GLU A 271 -1.56 -16.94 12.06
CA GLU A 271 -1.96 -17.49 13.36
C GLU A 271 -3.14 -18.45 13.24
N ASN A 272 -3.12 -19.52 14.03
CA ASN A 272 -4.20 -20.51 14.17
C ASN A 272 -4.65 -21.14 12.84
N MET A 273 -3.70 -21.42 11.97
CA MET A 273 -3.94 -22.06 10.66
C MET A 273 -3.49 -23.53 10.61
N GLY A 274 -2.95 -24.08 11.71
CA GLY A 274 -2.43 -25.45 11.78
C GLY A 274 -1.04 -25.64 11.17
N LEU A 275 -0.33 -24.54 10.80
CA LEU A 275 0.90 -24.58 10.01
C LEU A 275 2.05 -25.29 10.72
N GLU A 276 2.21 -25.09 12.04
CA GLU A 276 3.24 -25.76 12.84
C GLU A 276 2.99 -27.28 12.93
N GLY A 277 1.71 -27.66 13.00
CA GLY A 277 1.29 -29.07 13.13
C GLY A 277 1.67 -29.93 11.92
N ILE A 278 1.77 -29.33 10.74
CA ILE A 278 2.18 -30.01 9.50
C ILE A 278 3.65 -29.79 9.14
N GLY A 279 4.43 -29.09 9.99
CA GLY A 279 5.85 -28.83 9.75
C GLY A 279 6.13 -27.80 8.65
N LEU A 280 5.22 -26.83 8.44
CA LEU A 280 5.44 -25.74 7.48
C LEU A 280 6.53 -24.80 7.99
N GLU A 281 7.53 -24.51 7.16
CA GLU A 281 8.62 -23.61 7.53
C GLU A 281 8.20 -22.14 7.56
N MET A 282 8.55 -21.48 8.67
CA MET A 282 8.26 -20.07 8.90
C MET A 282 9.55 -19.27 9.02
N THR A 283 9.52 -18.01 8.56
CA THR A 283 10.62 -17.07 8.78
C THR A 283 10.63 -16.55 10.22
N LYS A 284 11.71 -15.90 10.64
CA LYS A 284 11.81 -15.25 11.96
C LYS A 284 10.76 -14.14 12.17
N THR A 285 10.17 -13.62 11.10
CA THR A 285 9.14 -12.58 11.15
C THR A 285 7.72 -13.14 11.16
N GLY A 286 7.56 -14.47 11.26
CA GLY A 286 6.26 -15.14 11.23
C GLY A 286 5.63 -15.22 9.84
N ALA A 287 6.41 -15.01 8.78
CA ALA A 287 5.96 -15.21 7.41
C ALA A 287 6.17 -16.66 6.97
N ILE A 288 5.38 -17.13 6.03
CA ILE A 288 5.60 -18.44 5.40
C ILE A 288 6.86 -18.35 4.52
N ALA A 289 7.81 -19.26 4.75
CA ALA A 289 9.00 -19.39 3.94
C ALA A 289 8.65 -20.00 2.57
N VAL A 290 9.08 -19.35 1.50
CA VAL A 290 8.85 -19.82 0.12
C VAL A 290 10.09 -19.66 -0.73
N ASP A 291 10.20 -20.51 -1.76
CA ASP A 291 11.20 -20.37 -2.81
C ASP A 291 10.86 -19.23 -3.79
N GLN A 292 11.68 -19.09 -4.84
CA GLN A 292 11.48 -18.08 -5.89
C GLN A 292 10.18 -18.27 -6.69
N TYR A 293 9.57 -19.46 -6.66
CA TYR A 293 8.32 -19.79 -7.37
C TYR A 293 7.09 -19.72 -6.45
N SER A 294 7.26 -19.31 -5.19
CA SER A 294 6.22 -19.29 -4.14
C SER A 294 5.84 -20.67 -3.59
N ARG A 295 6.71 -21.69 -3.74
CA ARG A 295 6.54 -23.02 -3.10
C ARG A 295 7.03 -22.96 -1.67
N THR A 296 6.35 -23.68 -0.79
CA THR A 296 6.82 -23.93 0.57
C THR A 296 7.73 -25.16 0.62
N ASN A 297 8.15 -25.57 1.82
CA ASN A 297 8.85 -26.84 2.03
C ASN A 297 7.94 -28.08 1.89
N ILE A 298 6.63 -27.92 1.67
CA ILE A 298 5.65 -28.98 1.45
C ILE A 298 5.15 -28.87 0.01
N ASP A 299 5.37 -29.90 -0.80
CA ASP A 299 5.17 -29.89 -2.25
C ASP A 299 3.75 -29.50 -2.70
N SER A 300 2.73 -29.85 -1.90
CA SER A 300 1.33 -29.53 -2.17
C SER A 300 0.92 -28.12 -1.71
N ILE A 301 1.77 -27.40 -0.97
CA ILE A 301 1.41 -26.12 -0.33
C ILE A 301 2.24 -24.97 -0.88
N TRP A 302 1.53 -23.92 -1.25
CA TRP A 302 2.07 -22.67 -1.80
C TRP A 302 1.63 -21.49 -0.96
N ALA A 303 2.38 -20.37 -1.02
CA ALA A 303 1.97 -19.14 -0.36
C ALA A 303 2.32 -17.89 -1.19
N ILE A 304 1.38 -16.94 -1.27
CA ILE A 304 1.53 -15.68 -2.03
C ILE A 304 1.02 -14.47 -1.27
N GLY A 305 1.47 -13.29 -1.67
CA GLY A 305 1.08 -12.01 -1.09
C GLY A 305 1.71 -11.75 0.27
N ASP A 306 1.06 -10.89 1.08
CA ASP A 306 1.62 -10.36 2.32
C ASP A 306 2.00 -11.45 3.34
N VAL A 307 1.38 -12.62 3.28
CA VAL A 307 1.68 -13.75 4.17
C VAL A 307 3.12 -14.27 4.02
N THR A 308 3.77 -14.01 2.87
CA THR A 308 5.18 -14.32 2.60
C THR A 308 6.14 -13.19 2.99
N ASN A 309 5.61 -12.01 3.32
CA ASN A 309 6.34 -10.80 3.71
C ASN A 309 7.45 -10.36 2.73
N ARG A 310 7.30 -10.62 1.42
CA ARG A 310 8.22 -10.16 0.37
C ARG A 310 7.94 -8.71 0.03
N VAL A 311 6.87 -8.42 -0.71
CA VAL A 311 6.42 -7.05 -1.02
C VAL A 311 4.92 -6.95 -0.79
N GLN A 312 4.51 -6.15 0.19
CA GLN A 312 3.12 -6.05 0.65
C GLN A 312 2.33 -5.04 -0.22
N LEU A 313 2.03 -5.42 -1.46
CA LEU A 313 1.25 -4.62 -2.42
C LEU A 313 0.25 -5.50 -3.15
N THR A 314 -0.97 -4.98 -3.36
CA THR A 314 -2.04 -5.67 -4.09
C THR A 314 -1.61 -6.15 -5.49
N PRO A 315 -0.99 -5.33 -6.37
CA PRO A 315 -0.57 -5.79 -7.68
C PRO A 315 0.50 -6.88 -7.62
N VAL A 316 1.34 -6.89 -6.58
CA VAL A 316 2.34 -7.95 -6.36
C VAL A 316 1.65 -9.27 -6.05
N ALA A 317 0.70 -9.29 -5.11
CA ALA A 317 -0.05 -10.51 -4.80
C ALA A 317 -0.80 -11.07 -6.03
N ILE A 318 -1.34 -10.19 -6.89
CA ILE A 318 -1.99 -10.57 -8.14
C ILE A 318 -0.98 -11.15 -9.14
N HIS A 319 0.22 -10.56 -9.25
CA HIS A 319 1.28 -11.05 -10.12
C HIS A 319 1.82 -12.40 -9.65
N GLU A 320 2.06 -12.54 -8.34
CA GLU A 320 2.45 -13.81 -7.73
C GLU A 320 1.41 -14.92 -7.97
N ALA A 321 0.12 -14.60 -7.90
CA ALA A 321 -0.94 -15.53 -8.25
C ALA A 321 -0.85 -16.00 -9.70
N MET A 322 -0.53 -15.12 -10.65
CA MET A 322 -0.36 -15.50 -12.05
C MET A 322 0.89 -16.38 -12.25
N CYS A 323 2.01 -16.06 -11.60
CA CYS A 323 3.23 -16.88 -11.63
C CYS A 323 2.99 -18.26 -11.01
N PHE A 324 2.22 -18.34 -9.91
CA PHE A 324 1.78 -19.61 -9.33
C PHE A 324 0.98 -20.44 -10.35
N ILE A 325 0.01 -19.85 -11.04
CA ILE A 325 -0.79 -20.56 -12.05
C ILE A 325 0.07 -21.08 -13.20
N GLU A 326 1.01 -20.29 -13.70
CA GLU A 326 1.95 -20.71 -14.76
C GLU A 326 2.78 -21.92 -14.29
N THR A 327 3.28 -21.86 -13.05
CA THR A 327 4.14 -22.89 -12.49
C THR A 327 3.38 -24.15 -12.13
N ALA A 328 2.29 -24.05 -11.37
CA ALA A 328 1.58 -25.20 -10.80
C ALA A 328 0.67 -25.92 -11.81
N PHE A 329 0.05 -25.18 -12.75
CA PHE A 329 -0.98 -25.78 -13.62
C PHE A 329 -0.66 -25.75 -15.11
N LYS A 330 0.35 -24.99 -15.54
CA LYS A 330 0.74 -24.94 -16.96
C LYS A 330 2.12 -25.54 -17.22
N GLY A 331 2.84 -25.98 -16.16
CA GLY A 331 4.17 -26.56 -16.29
C GLY A 331 5.24 -25.58 -16.80
N ASN A 332 5.01 -24.27 -16.62
CA ASN A 332 5.90 -23.20 -17.01
C ASN A 332 6.46 -22.51 -15.74
N PRO A 333 7.61 -22.92 -15.19
CA PRO A 333 8.16 -22.35 -13.96
C PRO A 333 8.43 -20.85 -14.13
N THR A 334 7.65 -20.02 -13.44
CA THR A 334 7.68 -18.58 -13.56
C THR A 334 7.86 -17.95 -12.18
N ALA A 335 8.98 -17.26 -11.97
CA ALA A 335 9.25 -16.50 -10.75
C ALA A 335 8.67 -15.08 -10.88
N PRO A 336 8.02 -14.54 -9.83
CA PRO A 336 7.58 -13.15 -9.83
C PRO A 336 8.78 -12.21 -9.78
N ASP A 337 8.70 -11.13 -10.56
CA ASP A 337 9.68 -10.04 -10.50
C ASP A 337 9.25 -9.00 -9.45
N HIS A 338 10.10 -8.79 -8.47
CA HIS A 338 9.91 -7.83 -7.38
C HIS A 338 10.82 -6.58 -7.48
N GLU A 339 11.58 -6.40 -8.57
CA GLU A 339 12.59 -5.34 -8.62
C GLU A 339 12.04 -4.00 -9.11
N THR A 340 11.21 -4.00 -10.16
CA THR A 340 10.70 -2.77 -10.77
C THR A 340 9.21 -2.64 -10.53
N ILE A 341 8.86 -2.21 -9.32
CA ILE A 341 7.46 -2.05 -8.88
C ILE A 341 7.14 -0.56 -8.75
N ALA A 342 6.21 -0.09 -9.59
CA ALA A 342 5.66 1.25 -9.42
C ALA A 342 4.80 1.30 -8.15
N THR A 343 5.00 2.35 -7.36
CA THR A 343 4.35 2.53 -6.05
C THR A 343 3.86 3.97 -5.91
N ALA A 344 2.69 4.14 -5.31
CA ALA A 344 2.16 5.46 -4.95
C ALA A 344 1.90 5.54 -3.45
N VAL A 345 2.08 6.76 -2.89
CA VAL A 345 1.56 7.15 -1.59
C VAL A 345 0.56 8.26 -1.83
N PHE A 346 -0.69 8.02 -1.46
CA PHE A 346 -1.79 8.95 -1.69
C PHE A 346 -1.88 10.01 -0.59
N SER A 347 -0.71 10.64 -0.34
CA SER A 347 -0.57 11.84 0.47
C SER A 347 -1.07 13.09 -0.30
N GLN A 348 -0.99 14.26 0.33
CA GLN A 348 -1.32 15.55 -0.29
C GLN A 348 -0.17 16.54 -0.08
N PRO A 349 0.69 16.71 -1.11
CA PRO A 349 0.68 16.15 -2.48
C PRO A 349 0.99 14.64 -2.54
N GLU A 350 0.57 14.02 -3.64
CA GLU A 350 0.74 12.59 -3.91
C GLU A 350 2.19 12.25 -4.26
N ILE A 351 2.67 11.08 -3.85
CA ILE A 351 3.95 10.50 -4.28
C ILE A 351 3.70 9.39 -5.29
N GLY A 352 4.47 9.42 -6.38
CA GLY A 352 4.65 8.30 -7.30
C GLY A 352 6.13 7.96 -7.43
N THR A 353 6.49 6.67 -7.39
CA THR A 353 7.87 6.23 -7.48
C THR A 353 7.99 4.89 -8.17
N VAL A 354 9.09 4.68 -8.89
CA VAL A 354 9.45 3.40 -9.48
C VAL A 354 10.97 3.29 -9.59
N GLY A 355 11.51 2.09 -9.37
CA GLY A 355 12.95 1.81 -9.45
C GLY A 355 13.72 2.26 -8.19
N LEU A 356 15.01 2.52 -8.37
CA LEU A 356 15.96 2.80 -7.28
C LEU A 356 15.86 4.24 -6.81
N SER A 357 15.84 4.45 -5.49
CA SER A 357 16.13 5.76 -4.90
C SER A 357 17.59 6.16 -5.19
N GLU A 358 17.93 7.45 -5.04
CA GLU A 358 19.32 7.90 -5.14
C GLU A 358 20.24 7.14 -4.18
N ASP A 359 19.81 7.00 -2.91
CA ASP A 359 20.57 6.28 -1.88
C ASP A 359 20.82 4.80 -2.24
N ASP A 360 19.89 4.15 -2.93
CA ASP A 360 20.06 2.76 -3.36
C ASP A 360 20.86 2.63 -4.65
N ALA A 361 20.73 3.61 -5.55
CA ALA A 361 21.52 3.66 -6.79
C ALA A 361 23.02 3.88 -6.50
N VAL A 362 23.36 4.79 -5.57
CA VAL A 362 24.75 5.04 -5.13
C VAL A 362 25.43 3.79 -4.58
N LYS A 363 24.69 2.88 -3.93
CA LYS A 363 25.25 1.61 -3.42
C LYS A 363 25.55 0.59 -4.52
N ARG A 364 24.92 0.71 -5.68
CA ARG A 364 24.96 -0.29 -6.77
C ARG A 364 25.75 0.17 -7.99
N PHE A 365 25.86 1.48 -8.18
CA PHE A 365 26.47 2.10 -9.36
C PHE A 365 27.54 3.11 -8.95
N PRO A 366 28.73 3.05 -9.57
CA PRO A 366 29.84 3.95 -9.20
C PRO A 366 29.63 5.38 -9.70
N ASP A 367 28.82 5.58 -10.72
CA ASP A 367 28.55 6.89 -11.33
C ASP A 367 27.05 6.98 -11.68
N ILE A 368 26.37 7.95 -11.06
CA ILE A 368 24.97 8.23 -11.34
C ILE A 368 24.76 9.71 -11.65
N GLU A 369 23.80 9.98 -12.52
CA GLU A 369 23.36 11.32 -12.87
C GLU A 369 21.97 11.57 -12.28
N ILE A 370 21.80 12.70 -11.63
CA ILE A 370 20.53 13.11 -11.04
C ILE A 370 19.94 14.26 -11.83
N TYR A 371 18.75 14.04 -12.34
CA TYR A 371 17.95 15.06 -13.01
C TYR A 371 16.78 15.42 -12.09
N ARG A 372 16.63 16.70 -11.77
CA ARG A 372 15.62 17.14 -10.82
C ARG A 372 15.01 18.49 -11.22
N ALA A 373 13.69 18.54 -11.34
CA ALA A 373 12.91 19.75 -11.51
C ALA A 373 12.02 19.97 -10.29
N THR A 374 11.92 21.22 -9.85
CA THR A 374 10.98 21.64 -8.78
C THR A 374 10.30 22.91 -9.24
N PHE A 375 8.98 22.89 -9.35
CA PHE A 375 8.20 23.99 -9.91
C PHE A 375 6.81 24.07 -9.28
N ARG A 376 6.09 25.19 -9.49
CA ARG A 376 4.68 25.31 -9.13
C ARG A 376 3.83 24.74 -10.28
N PRO A 377 2.99 23.73 -10.04
CA PRO A 377 2.07 23.24 -11.05
C PRO A 377 1.17 24.36 -11.58
N MET A 378 0.85 24.34 -12.88
CA MET A 378 0.02 25.39 -13.51
C MET A 378 -1.33 25.55 -12.80
N ARG A 379 -1.93 24.46 -12.34
CA ARG A 379 -3.20 24.47 -11.59
C ARG A 379 -3.17 25.29 -10.31
N HIS A 380 -1.98 25.58 -9.75
CA HIS A 380 -1.82 26.38 -8.54
C HIS A 380 -1.42 27.84 -8.80
N THR A 381 -1.28 28.24 -10.07
CA THR A 381 -0.83 29.60 -10.40
C THR A 381 -1.92 30.66 -10.15
N LEU A 382 -3.16 30.38 -10.58
CA LEU A 382 -4.28 31.33 -10.42
C LEU A 382 -4.87 31.29 -9.00
N SER A 383 -4.86 30.10 -8.34
CA SER A 383 -5.33 30.02 -6.95
C SER A 383 -4.33 30.59 -5.94
N GLY A 384 -3.09 30.84 -6.36
CA GLY A 384 -2.02 31.33 -5.48
C GLY A 384 -1.51 30.28 -4.50
N ARG A 385 -1.92 29.01 -4.60
CA ARG A 385 -1.44 27.93 -3.73
C ARG A 385 0.08 27.77 -3.86
N ASP A 386 0.79 27.89 -2.75
CA ASP A 386 2.24 27.72 -2.69
C ASP A 386 2.59 26.26 -2.40
N GLU A 387 2.15 25.37 -3.27
CA GLU A 387 2.53 23.96 -3.28
C GLU A 387 3.34 23.69 -4.54
N LYS A 388 4.47 23.02 -4.38
CA LYS A 388 5.39 22.70 -5.46
C LYS A 388 5.33 21.22 -5.81
N MET A 389 5.60 20.95 -7.07
CA MET A 389 5.83 19.60 -7.59
C MET A 389 7.32 19.36 -7.71
N LEU A 390 7.75 18.13 -7.48
CA LEU A 390 9.11 17.64 -7.70
C LEU A 390 9.07 16.46 -8.64
N ILE A 391 9.93 16.47 -9.66
CA ILE A 391 10.20 15.33 -10.55
C ILE A 391 11.69 15.05 -10.52
N LYS A 392 12.07 13.80 -10.29
CA LYS A 392 13.46 13.36 -10.18
C LYS A 392 13.67 12.08 -10.97
N LEU A 393 14.72 12.04 -11.80
CA LEU A 393 15.21 10.83 -12.43
C LEU A 393 16.60 10.50 -11.89
N VAL A 394 16.82 9.22 -11.63
CA VAL A 394 18.11 8.63 -11.26
C VAL A 394 18.60 7.82 -12.46
N VAL A 395 19.78 8.16 -12.99
CA VAL A 395 20.28 7.61 -14.24
C VAL A 395 21.68 7.04 -14.03
N ASP A 396 21.96 5.86 -14.59
CA ASP A 396 23.31 5.29 -14.61
C ASP A 396 24.21 6.11 -15.54
N GLY A 397 25.31 6.63 -15.02
CA GLY A 397 26.24 7.48 -15.77
C GLY A 397 26.90 6.78 -16.95
N ALA A 398 27.07 5.46 -16.91
CA ALA A 398 27.72 4.67 -17.94
C ALA A 398 26.75 4.24 -19.06
N SER A 399 25.66 3.57 -18.72
CA SER A 399 24.68 3.03 -19.68
C SER A 399 23.60 4.00 -20.08
N LYS A 400 23.45 5.10 -19.36
CA LYS A 400 22.35 6.07 -19.45
C LYS A 400 20.96 5.47 -19.16
N LYS A 401 20.87 4.25 -18.62
CA LYS A 401 19.59 3.68 -18.18
C LYS A 401 18.96 4.52 -17.07
N VAL A 402 17.66 4.74 -17.17
CA VAL A 402 16.89 5.32 -16.09
C VAL A 402 16.67 4.24 -15.02
N LEU A 403 17.32 4.41 -13.88
CA LEU A 403 17.30 3.46 -12.76
C LEU A 403 16.13 3.71 -11.81
N GLY A 404 15.68 4.96 -11.72
CA GLY A 404 14.59 5.35 -10.85
C GLY A 404 13.91 6.63 -11.31
N ALA A 405 12.62 6.75 -11.01
CA ALA A 405 11.82 7.94 -11.24
C ALA A 405 10.95 8.22 -10.01
N HIS A 406 10.99 9.45 -9.53
CA HIS A 406 10.39 9.84 -8.27
C HIS A 406 9.64 11.16 -8.45
N ILE A 407 8.36 11.19 -8.10
CA ILE A 407 7.49 12.32 -8.34
C ILE A 407 6.73 12.65 -7.05
N LEU A 408 6.67 13.93 -6.70
CA LEU A 408 5.79 14.47 -5.68
C LEU A 408 4.93 15.56 -6.31
N GLY A 409 3.64 15.39 -6.33
CA GLY A 409 2.70 16.36 -6.91
C GLY A 409 1.41 15.74 -7.41
N PRO A 410 0.55 16.54 -8.05
CA PRO A 410 -0.69 16.04 -8.65
C PRO A 410 -0.43 14.91 -9.66
N ASP A 411 -1.27 13.89 -9.63
CA ASP A 411 -1.27 12.75 -10.57
C ASP A 411 0.04 11.92 -10.56
N ALA A 412 0.85 12.04 -9.49
CA ALA A 412 2.14 11.35 -9.37
C ALA A 412 2.01 9.82 -9.46
N GLY A 413 0.95 9.24 -8.91
CA GLY A 413 0.68 7.79 -8.99
C GLY A 413 0.39 7.33 -10.42
N GLU A 414 -0.37 8.10 -11.18
CA GLU A 414 -0.68 7.80 -12.59
C GLU A 414 0.60 7.88 -13.45
N MET A 415 1.43 8.89 -13.21
CA MET A 415 2.73 9.02 -13.90
C MET A 415 3.67 7.87 -13.54
N ALA A 416 3.74 7.47 -12.27
CA ALA A 416 4.58 6.35 -11.83
C ALA A 416 4.18 5.04 -12.49
N GLN A 417 2.88 4.78 -12.71
CA GLN A 417 2.42 3.60 -13.44
C GLN A 417 2.95 3.57 -14.87
N LEU A 418 2.91 4.69 -15.59
CA LEU A 418 3.41 4.79 -16.96
C LEU A 418 4.95 4.68 -17.02
N LEU A 419 5.65 5.32 -16.08
CA LEU A 419 7.10 5.21 -15.93
C LEU A 419 7.55 3.80 -15.57
N GLY A 420 6.73 3.03 -14.85
CA GLY A 420 6.97 1.62 -14.59
C GLY A 420 7.17 0.81 -15.87
N ILE A 421 6.40 1.10 -16.93
CA ILE A 421 6.56 0.47 -18.25
C ILE A 421 7.91 0.85 -18.86
N SER A 422 8.28 2.14 -18.79
CA SER A 422 9.52 2.66 -19.35
C SER A 422 10.76 2.05 -18.67
N LEU A 423 10.78 2.00 -17.34
CA LEU A 423 11.89 1.43 -16.58
C LEU A 423 11.97 -0.10 -16.77
N LYS A 424 10.84 -0.79 -16.84
CA LYS A 424 10.79 -2.23 -17.12
C LYS A 424 11.34 -2.56 -18.51
N ALA A 425 11.10 -1.70 -19.49
CA ALA A 425 11.67 -1.81 -20.84
C ALA A 425 13.16 -1.44 -20.89
N GLY A 426 13.74 -0.92 -19.81
CA GLY A 426 15.15 -0.55 -19.72
C GLY A 426 15.51 0.69 -20.54
N LEU A 427 14.58 1.64 -20.70
CA LEU A 427 14.80 2.86 -21.45
C LEU A 427 15.91 3.72 -20.86
N THR A 428 16.62 4.41 -21.75
CA THR A 428 17.73 5.31 -21.42
C THR A 428 17.25 6.76 -21.30
N LYS A 429 18.08 7.62 -20.71
CA LYS A 429 17.84 9.06 -20.67
C LYS A 429 17.74 9.66 -22.08
N ASP A 430 18.50 9.11 -23.04
CA ASP A 430 18.43 9.54 -24.45
C ASP A 430 17.07 9.20 -25.07
N ASP A 431 16.42 8.10 -24.65
CA ASP A 431 15.06 7.77 -25.07
C ASP A 431 14.04 8.79 -24.53
N PHE A 432 14.23 9.27 -23.31
CA PHE A 432 13.41 10.35 -22.74
C PHE A 432 13.65 11.66 -23.50
N ASP A 433 14.91 12.05 -23.75
CA ASP A 433 15.27 13.32 -24.40
C ASP A 433 14.79 13.45 -25.84
N ARG A 434 14.73 12.32 -26.60
CA ARG A 434 14.21 12.31 -27.97
C ARG A 434 12.70 12.19 -28.06
N THR A 435 12.01 11.98 -26.91
CA THR A 435 10.55 11.89 -26.88
C THR A 435 9.95 13.30 -26.88
N MET A 436 9.01 13.53 -27.81
CA MET A 436 8.33 14.82 -27.91
C MET A 436 7.41 15.04 -26.72
N ALA A 437 7.53 16.21 -26.07
CA ALA A 437 6.73 16.58 -24.94
C ALA A 437 5.24 16.80 -25.28
N VAL A 438 4.36 16.52 -24.35
CA VAL A 438 2.95 16.96 -24.42
C VAL A 438 2.82 18.27 -23.66
N HIS A 439 2.66 19.38 -24.39
CA HIS A 439 2.55 20.71 -23.80
C HIS A 439 1.10 21.24 -23.81
N PRO A 440 0.62 21.91 -22.71
CA PRO A 440 1.32 22.10 -21.44
C PRO A 440 0.92 21.02 -20.40
N THR A 441 1.89 20.25 -19.91
CA THR A 441 1.70 19.27 -18.83
C THR A 441 2.85 19.31 -17.82
N ALA A 442 2.61 18.85 -16.59
CA ALA A 442 3.70 18.68 -15.63
C ALA A 442 4.66 17.54 -16.02
N ALA A 443 4.15 16.53 -16.71
CA ALA A 443 4.92 15.35 -17.15
C ALA A 443 5.97 15.70 -18.22
N GLU A 444 5.86 16.83 -18.93
CA GLU A 444 6.86 17.24 -19.93
C GLU A 444 8.25 17.45 -19.33
N GLU A 445 8.36 17.72 -18.02
CA GLU A 445 9.64 17.83 -17.33
C GLU A 445 10.47 16.53 -17.41
N LEU A 446 9.82 15.38 -17.53
CA LEU A 446 10.51 14.09 -17.69
C LEU A 446 11.37 14.05 -18.97
N VAL A 447 10.99 14.78 -19.99
CA VAL A 447 11.64 14.79 -21.33
C VAL A 447 12.31 16.13 -21.66
N THR A 448 12.24 17.12 -20.77
CA THR A 448 12.86 18.44 -20.95
C THR A 448 14.05 18.71 -20.04
N MET A 449 14.31 17.84 -19.07
CA MET A 449 15.50 17.91 -18.22
C MET A 449 16.75 17.39 -18.96
N TYR A 450 17.30 18.16 -19.89
CA TYR A 450 18.42 17.74 -20.74
C TYR A 450 19.80 17.67 -20.05
N LYS A 451 19.94 18.33 -18.90
CA LYS A 451 21.22 18.38 -18.15
C LYS A 451 21.02 17.82 -16.76
N PRO A 452 21.95 17.00 -16.26
CA PRO A 452 21.89 16.58 -14.87
C PRO A 452 21.97 17.78 -13.94
N THR A 453 21.23 17.73 -12.86
CA THR A 453 21.30 18.73 -11.77
C THR A 453 22.63 18.58 -11.02
N TYR A 454 23.11 17.34 -10.88
CA TYR A 454 24.40 16.95 -10.34
C TYR A 454 24.69 15.48 -10.65
N ARG A 455 25.95 15.07 -10.42
CA ARG A 455 26.38 13.67 -10.50
C ARG A 455 26.87 13.19 -9.13
N VAL A 456 26.84 11.89 -8.93
CA VAL A 456 27.46 11.24 -7.77
C VAL A 456 28.43 10.19 -8.30
N LYS A 457 29.71 10.32 -7.97
CA LYS A 457 30.77 9.37 -8.32
C LYS A 457 31.38 8.81 -7.06
N ASP A 458 31.50 7.48 -6.98
CA ASP A 458 32.06 6.76 -5.85
C ASP A 458 31.49 7.24 -4.50
N GLY A 459 30.18 7.51 -4.47
CA GLY A 459 29.47 7.97 -3.29
C GLY A 459 29.64 9.47 -2.95
N ALA A 460 30.38 10.24 -3.74
CA ALA A 460 30.58 11.67 -3.54
C ALA A 460 29.88 12.49 -4.64
N ARG A 461 29.16 13.53 -4.22
CA ARG A 461 28.56 14.47 -5.17
C ARG A 461 29.68 15.26 -5.89
N VAL A 462 29.58 15.28 -7.22
CA VAL A 462 30.42 16.09 -8.13
C VAL A 462 29.50 16.95 -8.98
N ASP A 463 29.87 18.23 -9.14
CA ASP A 463 29.08 19.23 -9.90
C ASP A 463 29.32 19.10 -11.40
#